data_d93018f1dc0842de50ad1e5374cdb881
#
_entry.id   d93018f1dc0842de50ad1e5374cdb881
#
_cell.length_a   1.000
_cell.length_b   1.000
_cell.length_c   1.000
_cell.angle_alpha   90.00
_cell.angle_beta   90.00
_cell.angle_gamma   90.00
#
_symmetry.space_group_name_H-M   'P 1'
#
loop_
_entity.id
_entity.type
_entity.pdbx_description
1 polymer ?
#
loop_
_entity_poly.entity_id
_entity_poly.type
_entity_poly.pdbx_seq_one_letter_code
_entity_poly.pdbx_strand_id
1 'polypeptide(L)'
;MCIRDSIYIEAMHNYICEDGECLYDKVWQAGTVLLSTIRSVGVMGDERTYEHPVALRAVTSTDAMTADWAHLPYDFMAKVSNEIINKVKGVNRVCYDISSKPPSTIEWE
;
A
#
# COMPACT_ATOMS: atom_id res chain seq x y z
N MET A 1 -9.86 4.40 11.93
CA MET A 1 -8.94 3.92 10.87
C MET A 1 -9.69 3.01 9.92
N CYS A 2 -9.53 3.17 8.62
CA CYS A 2 -10.22 2.30 7.68
C CYS A 2 -9.56 0.90 7.64
N ILE A 3 -10.34 -0.09 7.19
CA ILE A 3 -9.87 -1.47 7.18
C ILE A 3 -8.64 -1.66 6.27
N ARG A 4 -8.56 -0.93 5.17
CA ARG A 4 -7.39 -1.00 4.26
C ARG A 4 -6.12 -0.58 4.98
N ASP A 5 -6.17 0.54 5.68
CA ASP A 5 -5.01 1.04 6.43
C ASP A 5 -4.65 0.08 7.55
N SER A 6 -5.64 -0.48 8.25
CA SER A 6 -5.40 -1.43 9.34
C SER A 6 -4.67 -2.68 8.85
N ILE A 7 -5.10 -3.25 7.72
CA ILE A 7 -4.44 -4.41 7.13
C ILE A 7 -2.98 -4.10 6.80
N TYR A 8 -2.75 -2.96 6.17
CA TYR A 8 -1.42 -2.54 5.73
C TYR A 8 -0.49 -2.30 6.92
N ILE A 9 -0.94 -1.53 7.89
CA ILE A 9 -0.15 -1.17 9.06
C ILE A 9 0.14 -2.39 9.94
N GLU A 10 -0.87 -3.25 10.18
CA GLU A 10 -0.66 -4.49 10.93
C GLU A 10 0.34 -5.41 10.25
N ALA A 11 0.26 -5.52 8.93
CA ALA A 11 1.21 -6.34 8.19
C ALA A 11 2.64 -5.81 8.37
N MET A 12 2.82 -4.49 8.40
CA MET A 12 4.13 -3.88 8.66
C MET A 12 4.63 -4.19 10.07
N HIS A 13 3.76 -4.13 11.08
CA HIS A 13 4.14 -4.45 12.46
C HIS A 13 4.53 -5.93 12.61
N ASN A 14 3.90 -6.81 11.85
CA ASN A 14 4.14 -8.24 11.94
C ASN A 14 5.30 -8.73 11.08
N TYR A 15 5.84 -7.87 10.22
CA TYR A 15 6.94 -8.24 9.34
C TYR A 15 8.28 -7.88 9.98
N ILE A 16 9.10 -8.89 10.22
CA ILE A 16 10.44 -8.71 10.75
C ILE A 16 11.45 -8.85 9.61
N CYS A 17 12.24 -7.81 9.38
CA CYS A 17 13.24 -7.78 8.33
C CYS A 17 14.45 -8.66 8.70
N GLU A 18 15.34 -8.89 7.73
CA GLU A 18 16.52 -9.73 7.91
C GLU A 18 17.44 -9.25 9.04
N ASP A 19 17.47 -7.95 9.30
CA ASP A 19 18.27 -7.36 10.37
C ASP A 19 17.60 -7.45 11.75
N GLY A 20 16.41 -8.07 11.83
CA GLY A 20 15.67 -8.23 13.07
C GLY A 20 14.78 -7.07 13.44
N GLU A 21 14.75 -6.01 12.64
CA GLU A 21 13.89 -4.87 12.92
C GLU A 21 12.51 -5.03 12.28
N CYS A 22 11.52 -4.45 12.92
CA CYS A 22 10.15 -4.39 12.39
C CYS A 22 10.09 -3.47 11.19
N LEU A 23 9.41 -3.90 10.13
CA LEU A 23 9.29 -3.09 8.90
C LEU A 23 8.64 -1.74 9.17
N TYR A 24 7.66 -1.69 10.08
CA TYR A 24 6.99 -0.44 10.43
C TYR A 24 7.97 0.62 10.95
N ASP A 25 8.99 0.20 11.68
CA ASP A 25 9.98 1.13 12.26
C ASP A 25 10.91 1.72 11.21
N LYS A 26 10.97 1.13 10.03
CA LYS A 26 11.82 1.61 8.92
C LYS A 26 11.10 2.60 8.01
N VAL A 27 9.81 2.77 8.18
CA VAL A 27 8.96 3.62 7.34
C VAL A 27 8.57 4.86 8.12
N TRP A 28 8.75 6.04 7.50
CA TRP A 28 8.40 7.30 8.16
C TRP A 28 6.89 7.53 8.16
N GLN A 29 6.23 7.25 7.04
CA GLN A 29 4.77 7.36 6.93
C GLN A 29 4.26 6.36 5.90
N ALA A 30 3.09 5.77 6.17
CA ALA A 30 2.46 4.82 5.28
C ALA A 30 0.94 4.97 5.31
N GLY A 31 0.29 4.64 4.21
CA GLY A 31 -1.16 4.69 4.12
C GLY A 31 -1.68 4.09 2.83
N THR A 32 -2.99 4.04 2.69
CA THR A 32 -3.66 3.54 1.50
C THR A 32 -4.60 4.59 0.94
N VAL A 33 -4.80 4.56 -0.38
CA VAL A 33 -5.74 5.45 -1.08
C VAL A 33 -6.67 4.61 -1.94
N LEU A 34 -7.98 4.74 -1.73
CA LEU A 34 -8.96 4.11 -2.60
C LEU A 34 -9.21 5.03 -3.79
N LEU A 35 -8.99 4.51 -5.00
CA LEU A 35 -9.21 5.27 -6.23
C LEU A 35 -10.66 5.07 -6.67
N SER A 36 -11.59 5.70 -5.95
CA SER A 36 -13.04 5.46 -6.10
C SER A 36 -13.63 5.97 -7.41
N THR A 37 -12.93 6.87 -8.10
CA THR A 37 -13.39 7.40 -9.40
C THR A 37 -12.90 6.57 -10.57
N ILE A 38 -12.03 5.59 -10.34
CA ILE A 38 -11.45 4.73 -11.36
C ILE A 38 -11.99 3.32 -11.17
N ARG A 39 -12.30 2.66 -12.27
CA ARG A 39 -12.71 1.25 -12.26
C ARG A 39 -11.57 0.39 -12.76
N SER A 40 -11.31 -0.69 -12.04
CA SER A 40 -10.29 -1.67 -12.40
C SER A 40 -10.98 -2.94 -12.87
N VAL A 41 -10.52 -3.46 -14.01
CA VAL A 41 -11.04 -4.72 -14.53
C VAL A 41 -10.37 -5.88 -13.79
N GLY A 42 -11.18 -6.80 -13.28
CA GLY A 42 -10.73 -8.03 -12.66
C GLY A 42 -11.42 -9.23 -13.26
N VAL A 43 -10.97 -10.40 -12.85
CA VAL A 43 -11.57 -11.66 -13.30
C VAL A 43 -11.86 -12.51 -12.08
N MET A 44 -13.11 -13.01 -11.99
CA MET A 44 -13.53 -13.93 -10.95
C MET A 44 -14.17 -15.13 -11.66
N GLY A 45 -13.43 -16.25 -11.70
CA GLY A 45 -13.84 -17.39 -12.52
C GLY A 45 -13.82 -17.02 -13.99
N ASP A 46 -14.96 -17.16 -14.69
CA ASP A 46 -15.10 -16.82 -16.10
C ASP A 46 -15.68 -15.42 -16.33
N GLU A 47 -15.93 -14.67 -15.25
CA GLU A 47 -16.58 -13.36 -15.35
C GLU A 47 -15.60 -12.23 -15.08
N ARG A 48 -15.80 -11.11 -15.78
CA ARG A 48 -15.08 -9.87 -15.49
C ARG A 48 -15.74 -9.13 -14.35
N THR A 49 -14.95 -8.55 -13.48
CA THR A 49 -15.43 -7.66 -12.43
C THR A 49 -14.93 -6.25 -12.68
N TYR A 50 -15.69 -5.26 -12.20
CA TYR A 50 -15.35 -3.84 -12.34
C TYR A 50 -15.40 -3.23 -10.94
N GLU A 51 -14.27 -3.23 -10.28
CA GLU A 51 -14.16 -2.72 -8.93
C GLU A 51 -13.12 -1.62 -8.89
N HIS A 52 -12.58 -1.29 -7.73
CA HIS A 52 -11.68 -0.16 -7.62
C HIS A 52 -10.26 -0.59 -7.25
N PRO A 53 -9.24 0.12 -7.76
CA PRO A 53 -7.88 -0.10 -7.30
C PRO A 53 -7.61 0.64 -6.00
N VAL A 54 -6.65 0.13 -5.23
CA VAL A 54 -6.10 0.79 -4.05
C VAL A 54 -4.63 1.06 -4.30
N ALA A 55 -4.18 2.27 -3.98
CA ALA A 55 -2.77 2.61 -4.02
C ALA A 55 -2.19 2.55 -2.62
N LEU A 56 -1.08 1.86 -2.47
CA LEU A 56 -0.30 1.84 -1.23
C LEU A 56 0.76 2.93 -1.31
N ARG A 57 1.01 3.60 -0.21
CA ARG A 57 2.05 4.61 -0.09
C ARG A 57 2.87 4.35 1.15
N ALA A 58 4.19 4.32 1.02
CA ALA A 58 5.11 4.28 2.15
C ALA A 58 6.35 5.06 1.78
N VAL A 59 6.82 5.91 2.67
CA VAL A 59 7.97 6.78 2.40
C VAL A 59 8.95 6.75 3.55
N THR A 60 10.21 7.03 3.23
CA THR A 60 11.26 7.31 4.20
C THR A 60 11.63 8.78 4.08
N SER A 61 11.89 9.44 5.21
CA SER A 61 12.24 10.85 5.22
C SER A 61 13.02 11.17 6.48
N THR A 62 13.88 12.20 6.39
CA THR A 62 14.59 12.72 7.57
C THR A 62 14.05 14.06 8.03
N ASP A 63 13.41 14.83 7.13
CA ASP A 63 13.00 16.20 7.44
C ASP A 63 11.60 16.56 6.93
N ALA A 64 10.89 15.62 6.34
CA ALA A 64 9.56 15.78 5.74
C ALA A 64 9.49 16.72 4.53
N MET A 65 10.55 17.47 4.24
CA MET A 65 10.61 18.34 3.05
C MET A 65 10.94 17.53 1.81
N THR A 66 11.76 16.50 1.96
CA THR A 66 12.08 15.53 0.92
C THR A 66 11.75 14.13 1.44
N ALA A 67 11.26 13.29 0.58
CA ALA A 67 10.93 11.91 0.94
C ALA A 67 11.11 10.99 -0.26
N ASP A 68 11.63 9.80 0.00
CA ASP A 68 11.73 8.75 -1.00
C ASP A 68 10.70 7.68 -0.71
N TRP A 69 10.23 7.01 -1.76
CA TRP A 69 9.36 5.87 -1.58
C TRP A 69 10.14 4.74 -0.89
N ALA A 70 9.48 4.05 0.05
CA ALA A 70 10.11 2.98 0.79
C ALA A 70 10.24 1.73 -0.07
N HIS A 71 11.41 1.11 -0.05
CA HIS A 71 11.67 -0.14 -0.78
C HIS A 71 11.17 -1.31 0.05
N LEU A 72 9.88 -1.60 -0.07
CA LEU A 72 9.25 -2.67 0.69
C LEU A 72 9.67 -4.03 0.12
N PRO A 73 9.84 -5.06 0.97
CA PRO A 73 10.14 -6.40 0.48
C PRO A 73 9.04 -6.92 -0.46
N TYR A 74 9.43 -7.64 -1.49
CA TYR A 74 8.47 -8.14 -2.48
C TYR A 74 7.48 -9.13 -1.89
N ASP A 75 7.93 -10.01 -1.01
CA ASP A 75 7.05 -10.96 -0.33
C ASP A 75 6.03 -10.26 0.58
N PHE A 76 6.45 -9.18 1.23
CA PHE A 76 5.56 -8.35 2.03
C PHE A 76 4.47 -7.73 1.15
N MET A 77 4.85 -7.13 0.02
CA MET A 77 3.90 -6.49 -0.89
C MET A 77 2.90 -7.49 -1.45
N ALA A 78 3.36 -8.68 -1.82
CA ALA A 78 2.48 -9.74 -2.33
C ALA A 78 1.47 -10.17 -1.27
N LYS A 79 1.91 -10.34 -0.03
CA LYS A 79 1.04 -10.72 1.07
C LYS A 79 -0.03 -9.66 1.35
N VAL A 80 0.37 -8.39 1.41
CA VAL A 80 -0.56 -7.29 1.69
C VAL A 80 -1.58 -7.15 0.57
N SER A 81 -1.14 -7.25 -0.68
CA SER A 81 -2.04 -7.20 -1.82
C SER A 81 -3.12 -8.28 -1.73
N ASN A 82 -2.72 -9.51 -1.45
CA ASN A 82 -3.66 -10.62 -1.30
C ASN A 82 -4.62 -10.40 -0.13
N GLU A 83 -4.13 -9.92 1.00
CA GLU A 83 -4.98 -9.67 2.15
C GLU A 83 -6.01 -8.58 1.89
N ILE A 84 -5.62 -7.49 1.25
CA ILE A 84 -6.53 -6.39 0.94
C ILE A 84 -7.60 -6.86 -0.04
N ILE A 85 -7.21 -7.54 -1.11
CA ILE A 85 -8.16 -8.01 -2.12
C ILE A 85 -9.15 -9.01 -1.52
N ASN A 86 -8.67 -9.90 -0.64
CA ASN A 86 -9.53 -10.93 -0.06
C ASN A 86 -10.44 -10.41 1.04
N LYS A 87 -10.03 -9.40 1.78
CA LYS A 87 -10.76 -8.92 2.97
C LYS A 87 -11.56 -7.65 2.73
N VAL A 88 -11.22 -6.88 1.71
CA VAL A 88 -11.90 -5.59 1.44
C VAL A 88 -12.77 -5.75 0.22
N LYS A 89 -14.09 -5.60 0.40
CA LYS A 89 -15.02 -5.67 -0.72
C LYS A 89 -14.87 -4.45 -1.61
N GLY A 90 -15.00 -4.65 -2.91
CA GLY A 90 -14.93 -3.58 -3.89
C GLY A 90 -13.53 -3.22 -4.35
N VAL A 91 -12.53 -3.99 -3.94
CA VAL A 91 -11.13 -3.80 -4.36
C VAL A 91 -10.65 -5.04 -5.09
N ASN A 92 -10.18 -4.87 -6.32
CA ASN A 92 -9.65 -5.99 -7.10
C ASN A 92 -8.22 -5.73 -7.60
N ARG A 93 -7.60 -4.65 -7.21
CA ARG A 93 -6.24 -4.33 -7.63
C ARG A 93 -5.54 -3.50 -6.56
N VAL A 94 -4.27 -3.82 -6.31
CA VAL A 94 -3.42 -3.05 -5.40
C VAL A 94 -2.20 -2.59 -6.17
N CYS A 95 -1.90 -1.28 -6.08
CA CYS A 95 -0.73 -0.66 -6.69
C CYS A 95 0.13 -0.04 -5.62
N TYR A 96 1.41 0.17 -5.91
CA TYR A 96 2.32 0.84 -4.99
C TYR A 96 2.83 2.12 -5.64
N ASP A 97 2.69 3.25 -4.93
CA ASP A 97 3.16 4.54 -5.42
C ASP A 97 4.66 4.67 -5.16
N ILE A 98 5.44 4.73 -6.23
CA ILE A 98 6.90 4.80 -6.18
C ILE A 98 7.43 6.19 -6.48
N SER A 99 6.65 7.21 -6.19
CA SER A 99 7.04 8.60 -6.43
C SER A 99 7.72 9.20 -5.22
N SER A 100 8.77 9.98 -5.47
CA SER A 100 9.51 10.67 -4.41
C SER A 100 9.03 12.11 -4.25
N LYS A 101 9.28 12.71 -3.13
CA LYS A 101 9.01 14.11 -2.87
C LYS A 101 10.33 14.89 -2.83
N PRO A 102 10.55 15.93 -3.68
CA PRO A 102 9.73 16.31 -4.81
C PRO A 102 9.86 15.35 -6.00
N PRO A 103 8.98 15.36 -7.03
CA PRO A 103 7.91 16.33 -7.24
C PRO A 103 6.57 15.97 -6.62
N SER A 104 6.39 14.72 -6.20
CA SER A 104 5.14 14.31 -5.57
C SER A 104 5.11 14.70 -4.09
N THR A 105 3.94 14.64 -3.50
CA THR A 105 3.79 14.81 -2.06
C THR A 105 3.76 13.45 -1.37
N ILE A 106 3.91 13.44 -0.04
CA ILE A 106 3.80 12.22 0.74
C ILE A 106 2.37 11.70 0.67
N GLU A 107 1.41 12.58 0.90
CA GLU A 107 0.00 12.26 0.80
C GLU A 107 -0.53 12.65 -0.58
N TRP A 108 -1.63 12.00 -1.00
CA TRP A 108 -2.23 12.25 -2.31
C TRP A 108 -3.09 13.50 -2.35
N GLU A 109 -3.40 14.07 -1.19
CA GLU A 109 -4.17 15.31 -1.09
C GLU A 109 -3.46 16.36 -0.25
#